data_4da9a195e4595c5f853724146e07ba41
#
_entry.id   4da9a195e4595c5f853724146e07ba41
#
_cell.length_a   1.000
_cell.length_b   1.000
_cell.length_c   1.000
_cell.angle_alpha   90.00
_cell.angle_beta   90.00
_cell.angle_gamma   90.00
#
_symmetry.space_group_name_H-M   'P 1'
#
loop_
_entity.id
_entity.type
_entity.pdbx_description
1 polymer ?
#
loop_
_entity_poly.entity_id
_entity_poly.type
_entity_poly.pdbx_seq_one_letter_code
_entity_poly.pdbx_strand_id
1 'polypeptide(L)'
;FISTHPDEDHFHGIEYLDDRFHIYNFYCVKNEATKKDDSTSFKHYCSLRDDTKKAFYIHKGCSRKWMNTNSEERGSSGINILWPDTENTQFKEQLKIAKDGGNANNISPIIKYSLENGVVALWFGDLESEFMNMLIDEISLPKADIVFAPHHGRSSGKLPTDWLSAIDPKIIVIGEADSTMLDYYKGYNTITQNSAHNIVFECNTGKVHVFVSSSNYSVGYLTDEGCADRANEYYIGSFDTHDN
;
A
#
# COMPACT_ATOMS: atom_id res chain seq x y z
N PHE A 1 12.52 3.90 3.28
CA PHE A 1 11.75 3.75 2.04
C PHE A 1 11.26 2.31 1.91
N ILE A 2 10.00 2.10 1.55
CA ILE A 2 9.44 0.77 1.23
C ILE A 2 9.06 0.78 -0.24
N SER A 3 9.63 -0.12 -1.03
CA SER A 3 9.26 -0.35 -2.42
C SER A 3 8.42 -1.62 -2.51
N THR A 4 7.24 -1.53 -3.12
CA THR A 4 6.36 -2.68 -3.30
C THR A 4 6.89 -3.63 -4.35
N HIS A 5 7.24 -3.12 -5.53
CA HIS A 5 7.79 -3.89 -6.65
C HIS A 5 8.61 -2.97 -7.57
N PRO A 6 9.42 -3.52 -8.48
CA PRO A 6 10.38 -2.75 -9.29
C PRO A 6 9.80 -2.21 -10.59
N ASP A 7 8.63 -1.55 -10.56
CA ASP A 7 8.10 -0.83 -11.70
C ASP A 7 8.32 0.69 -11.56
N GLU A 8 8.59 1.36 -12.68
CA GLU A 8 9.11 2.72 -12.74
C GLU A 8 8.20 3.73 -12.02
N ASP A 9 6.91 3.59 -12.13
CA ASP A 9 5.92 4.47 -11.52
C ASP A 9 5.86 4.38 -9.98
N HIS A 10 6.52 3.35 -9.39
CA HIS A 10 6.61 3.18 -7.93
C HIS A 10 7.89 3.71 -7.29
N PHE A 11 8.88 4.06 -8.09
CA PHE A 11 10.15 4.60 -7.57
C PHE A 11 10.80 5.65 -8.47
N HIS A 12 10.10 6.15 -9.48
CA HIS A 12 10.64 7.21 -10.35
C HIS A 12 11.18 8.37 -9.53
N GLY A 13 12.43 8.77 -9.80
CA GLY A 13 13.13 9.83 -9.06
C GLY A 13 13.70 9.39 -7.70
N ILE A 14 13.79 8.08 -7.42
CA ILE A 14 14.36 7.56 -6.16
C ILE A 14 15.81 7.99 -5.95
N GLU A 15 16.59 8.14 -7.02
CA GLU A 15 17.95 8.67 -6.97
C GLU A 15 17.99 10.11 -6.46
N TYR A 16 17.04 10.93 -6.91
CA TYR A 16 16.90 12.29 -6.43
C TYR A 16 16.47 12.37 -4.97
N LEU A 17 15.57 11.46 -4.57
CA LEU A 17 15.12 11.34 -3.19
C LEU A 17 16.28 10.92 -2.27
N ASP A 18 17.06 9.89 -2.66
CA ASP A 18 18.21 9.41 -1.87
C ASP A 18 19.30 10.46 -1.73
N ASP A 19 19.56 11.23 -2.80
CA ASP A 19 20.52 12.35 -2.77
C ASP A 19 20.12 13.43 -1.75
N ARG A 20 18.84 13.74 -1.62
CA ARG A 20 18.33 14.81 -0.75
C ARG A 20 18.08 14.38 0.68
N PHE A 21 17.58 13.17 0.89
CA PHE A 21 17.10 12.70 2.20
C PHE A 21 17.86 11.49 2.76
N HIS A 22 18.76 10.89 1.99
CA HIS A 22 19.55 9.71 2.34
C HIS A 22 18.69 8.52 2.82
N ILE A 23 18.42 7.60 1.91
CA ILE A 23 17.70 6.36 2.23
C ILE A 23 18.63 5.44 3.04
N TYR A 24 18.49 5.47 4.35
CA TYR A 24 19.27 4.63 5.28
C TYR A 24 18.76 3.19 5.35
N ASN A 25 17.46 2.99 5.13
CA ASN A 25 16.81 1.70 5.17
C ASN A 25 15.92 1.55 3.93
N PHE A 26 16.21 0.54 3.14
CA PHE A 26 15.45 0.20 1.94
C PHE A 26 14.75 -1.13 2.13
N TYR A 27 13.42 -1.11 2.20
CA TYR A 27 12.58 -2.29 2.38
C TYR A 27 12.03 -2.72 1.03
N CYS A 28 12.28 -3.95 0.62
CA CYS A 28 11.72 -4.49 -0.62
C CYS A 28 11.57 -6.01 -0.50
N VAL A 29 10.76 -6.59 -1.33
CA VAL A 29 10.77 -8.04 -1.53
C VAL A 29 12.10 -8.44 -2.16
N LYS A 30 12.72 -9.53 -1.68
CA LYS A 30 13.95 -10.06 -2.29
C LYS A 30 13.64 -10.52 -3.71
N ASN A 31 14.27 -9.88 -4.69
CA ASN A 31 14.05 -10.17 -6.10
C ASN A 31 15.33 -9.93 -6.91
N GLU A 32 15.35 -10.46 -8.13
CA GLU A 32 16.40 -10.25 -9.12
C GLU A 32 15.78 -9.71 -10.42
N ALA A 33 14.72 -8.90 -10.30
CA ALA A 33 14.03 -8.34 -11.46
C ALA A 33 14.98 -7.59 -12.39
N THR A 34 14.74 -7.74 -13.68
CA THR A 34 15.47 -7.04 -14.74
C THR A 34 14.50 -6.28 -15.63
N LYS A 35 14.96 -5.22 -16.28
CA LYS A 35 14.18 -4.45 -17.26
C LYS A 35 15.02 -4.29 -18.52
N LYS A 36 14.36 -4.29 -19.70
CA LYS A 36 15.06 -4.10 -20.99
C LYS A 36 15.66 -2.70 -21.14
N ASP A 37 14.90 -1.70 -20.69
CA ASP A 37 15.29 -0.30 -20.73
C ASP A 37 15.57 0.17 -19.29
N ASP A 38 16.83 0.08 -18.88
CA ASP A 38 17.29 0.48 -17.55
C ASP A 38 17.27 1.99 -17.39
N SER A 39 16.26 2.53 -16.74
CA SER A 39 16.25 3.93 -16.32
C SER A 39 17.30 4.20 -15.23
N THR A 40 17.61 5.48 -15.01
CA THR A 40 18.47 5.89 -13.87
C THR A 40 17.82 5.47 -12.55
N SER A 41 16.52 5.64 -12.41
CA SER A 41 15.77 5.25 -11.21
C SER A 41 15.81 3.73 -10.99
N PHE A 42 15.66 2.92 -12.06
CA PHE A 42 15.77 1.46 -11.93
C PHE A 42 17.18 1.01 -11.51
N LYS A 43 18.22 1.60 -12.08
CA LYS A 43 19.61 1.32 -11.67
C LYS A 43 19.84 1.67 -10.21
N HIS A 44 19.30 2.81 -9.77
CA HIS A 44 19.40 3.23 -8.36
C HIS A 44 18.60 2.30 -7.43
N TYR A 45 17.37 1.92 -7.83
CA TYR A 45 16.58 0.89 -7.14
C TYR A 45 17.41 -0.40 -6.95
N CYS A 46 18.02 -0.93 -8.02
CA CYS A 46 18.86 -2.12 -7.94
C CYS A 46 20.04 -1.93 -6.98
N SER A 47 20.69 -0.77 -6.99
CA SER A 47 21.79 -0.48 -6.07
C SER A 47 21.35 -0.49 -4.60
N LEU A 48 20.17 0.05 -4.29
CA LEU A 48 19.61 0.04 -2.94
C LEU A 48 19.15 -1.37 -2.53
N ARG A 49 18.51 -2.11 -3.45
CA ARG A 49 18.06 -3.49 -3.24
C ARG A 49 19.22 -4.42 -2.90
N ASP A 50 20.35 -4.24 -3.57
CA ASP A 50 21.49 -5.14 -3.46
C ASP A 50 22.52 -4.67 -2.41
N ASP A 51 22.34 -3.49 -1.81
CA ASP A 51 23.18 -3.00 -0.71
C ASP A 51 22.83 -3.70 0.60
N THR A 52 23.69 -4.64 1.02
CA THR A 52 23.49 -5.43 2.24
C THR A 52 23.45 -4.62 3.55
N LYS A 53 23.84 -3.34 3.51
CA LYS A 53 23.79 -2.44 4.69
C LYS A 53 22.46 -1.68 4.75
N LYS A 54 21.83 -1.41 3.61
CA LYS A 54 20.59 -0.64 3.49
C LYS A 54 19.37 -1.54 3.31
N ALA A 55 19.49 -2.61 2.51
CA ALA A 55 18.39 -3.49 2.16
C ALA A 55 17.89 -4.32 3.35
N PHE A 56 16.57 -4.36 3.50
CA PHE A 56 15.89 -5.33 4.35
C PHE A 56 14.78 -6.00 3.53
N TYR A 57 14.92 -7.32 3.37
CA TYR A 57 13.98 -8.07 2.56
C TYR A 57 12.74 -8.42 3.36
N ILE A 58 11.61 -7.85 2.93
CA ILE A 58 10.31 -8.04 3.57
C ILE A 58 9.61 -9.28 3.04
N HIS A 59 9.01 -10.03 3.96
CA HIS A 59 8.21 -11.23 3.69
C HIS A 59 7.28 -11.51 4.88
N LYS A 60 6.30 -12.39 4.70
CA LYS A 60 5.39 -12.82 5.77
C LYS A 60 6.18 -13.26 7.01
N GLY A 61 5.83 -12.67 8.15
CA GLY A 61 6.45 -12.99 9.43
C GLY A 61 7.86 -12.42 9.65
N CYS A 62 8.39 -11.62 8.71
CA CYS A 62 9.66 -10.92 8.96
C CYS A 62 9.52 -9.97 10.15
N SER A 63 10.60 -9.83 10.91
CA SER A 63 10.62 -9.01 12.13
C SER A 63 11.82 -8.08 12.10
N ARG A 64 11.59 -6.82 12.42
CA ARG A 64 12.65 -5.83 12.55
C ARG A 64 12.31 -4.83 13.66
N LYS A 65 13.34 -4.46 14.44
CA LYS A 65 13.24 -3.42 15.46
C LYS A 65 12.69 -2.12 14.81
N TRP A 66 11.71 -1.51 15.47
CA TRP A 66 10.99 -0.30 15.05
C TRP A 66 10.02 -0.46 13.87
N MET A 67 10.04 -1.55 13.14
CA MET A 67 9.04 -1.86 12.12
C MET A 67 7.80 -2.51 12.76
N ASN A 68 7.99 -3.69 13.36
CA ASN A 68 6.95 -4.47 14.01
C ASN A 68 7.37 -5.08 15.36
N THR A 69 8.61 -4.91 15.76
CA THR A 69 9.09 -5.34 17.07
C THR A 69 9.11 -4.14 18.02
N ASN A 70 8.40 -4.28 19.14
CA ASN A 70 8.32 -3.24 20.15
C ASN A 70 9.70 -3.01 20.82
N SER A 71 9.99 -1.77 21.16
CA SER A 71 11.18 -1.40 21.92
C SER A 71 10.81 -0.37 22.98
N GLU A 72 11.48 -0.41 24.15
CA GLU A 72 11.25 0.54 25.24
C GLU A 72 11.50 2.00 24.80
N GLU A 73 12.42 2.19 23.85
CA GLU A 73 12.85 3.52 23.42
C GLU A 73 11.91 4.17 22.39
N ARG A 74 11.35 3.39 21.45
CA ARG A 74 10.62 3.93 20.30
C ARG A 74 9.31 3.20 19.98
N GLY A 75 8.99 2.12 20.70
CA GLY A 75 7.83 1.30 20.38
C GLY A 75 7.97 0.56 19.03
N SER A 76 6.84 0.25 18.43
CA SER A 76 6.67 -0.35 17.10
C SER A 76 6.02 0.65 16.16
N SER A 77 6.42 0.66 14.89
CA SER A 77 5.71 1.45 13.85
C SER A 77 4.39 0.81 13.39
N GLY A 78 4.04 -0.37 13.89
CA GLY A 78 2.80 -1.07 13.51
C GLY A 78 2.77 -1.65 12.10
N ILE A 79 3.92 -1.68 11.39
CA ILE A 79 4.03 -2.18 10.01
C ILE A 79 4.29 -3.68 10.02
N ASN A 80 3.37 -4.47 9.51
CA ASN A 80 3.49 -5.93 9.41
C ASN A 80 3.33 -6.38 7.96
N ILE A 81 4.06 -7.42 7.58
CA ILE A 81 4.04 -7.99 6.24
C ILE A 81 3.21 -9.27 6.26
N LEU A 82 2.09 -9.27 5.54
CA LEU A 82 1.18 -10.41 5.44
C LEU A 82 1.52 -11.33 4.28
N TRP A 83 2.17 -10.80 3.24
CA TRP A 83 2.64 -11.45 2.02
C TRP A 83 3.92 -10.76 1.52
N PRO A 84 4.86 -11.42 0.84
CA PRO A 84 4.79 -12.78 0.33
C PRO A 84 5.18 -13.85 1.36
N ASP A 85 4.69 -15.07 1.16
CA ASP A 85 5.28 -16.28 1.70
C ASP A 85 6.37 -16.75 0.74
N THR A 86 7.63 -16.74 1.20
CA THR A 86 8.79 -17.07 0.35
C THR A 86 8.85 -18.55 -0.05
N GLU A 87 8.09 -19.42 0.62
CA GLU A 87 8.00 -20.84 0.27
C GLU A 87 6.88 -21.15 -0.72
N ASN A 88 5.96 -20.20 -0.95
CA ASN A 88 4.84 -20.37 -1.87
C ASN A 88 5.33 -20.58 -3.32
N THR A 89 4.78 -21.57 -4.00
CA THR A 89 5.19 -21.96 -5.36
C THR A 89 4.81 -20.90 -6.40
N GLN A 90 3.61 -20.36 -6.31
CA GLN A 90 3.11 -19.32 -7.20
C GLN A 90 3.96 -18.06 -7.09
N PHE A 91 4.35 -17.69 -5.86
CA PHE A 91 5.23 -16.54 -5.64
C PHE A 91 6.63 -16.77 -6.24
N LYS A 92 7.22 -17.97 -6.05
CA LYS A 92 8.51 -18.31 -6.66
C LYS A 92 8.49 -18.21 -8.19
N GLU A 93 7.35 -18.55 -8.81
CA GLU A 93 7.18 -18.39 -10.26
C GLU A 93 7.12 -16.90 -10.66
N GLN A 94 6.44 -16.05 -9.89
CA GLN A 94 6.43 -14.60 -10.15
C GLN A 94 7.82 -13.97 -10.01
N LEU A 95 8.61 -14.41 -9.05
CA LEU A 95 10.03 -13.99 -8.94
C LEU A 95 10.85 -14.36 -10.18
N LYS A 96 10.60 -15.53 -10.73
CA LYS A 96 11.27 -15.98 -11.97
C LYS A 96 10.84 -15.13 -13.18
N ILE A 97 9.52 -14.86 -13.31
CA ILE A 97 8.99 -13.99 -14.37
C ILE A 97 9.65 -12.60 -14.29
N ALA A 98 9.70 -12.01 -13.11
CA ALA A 98 10.33 -10.70 -12.91
C ALA A 98 11.85 -10.72 -13.22
N LYS A 99 12.56 -11.79 -12.84
CA LYS A 99 13.97 -11.99 -13.15
C LYS A 99 14.22 -12.08 -14.66
N ASP A 100 13.34 -12.74 -15.39
CA ASP A 100 13.42 -12.89 -16.84
C ASP A 100 12.95 -11.62 -17.60
N GLY A 101 12.71 -10.51 -16.90
CA GLY A 101 12.31 -9.21 -17.46
C GLY A 101 10.81 -9.10 -17.79
N GLY A 102 9.99 -9.99 -17.22
CA GLY A 102 8.54 -9.94 -17.31
C GLY A 102 7.89 -9.01 -16.30
N ASN A 103 6.56 -9.14 -16.16
CA ASN A 103 5.76 -8.35 -15.23
C ASN A 103 6.18 -8.61 -13.76
N ALA A 104 6.41 -7.55 -13.00
CA ALA A 104 6.81 -7.62 -11.61
C ALA A 104 5.68 -7.30 -10.60
N ASN A 105 4.47 -7.00 -11.06
CA ASN A 105 3.35 -6.62 -10.20
C ASN A 105 3.10 -7.65 -9.09
N ASN A 106 3.09 -8.93 -9.45
CA ASN A 106 2.74 -10.03 -8.56
C ASN A 106 3.83 -10.40 -7.54
N ILE A 107 4.98 -9.72 -7.54
CA ILE A 107 5.92 -9.81 -6.41
C ILE A 107 5.66 -8.74 -5.34
N SER A 108 4.63 -7.91 -5.48
CA SER A 108 4.23 -6.91 -4.50
C SER A 108 3.88 -7.54 -3.15
N PRO A 109 4.26 -6.93 -2.02
CA PRO A 109 3.85 -7.38 -0.69
C PRO A 109 2.43 -6.92 -0.35
N ILE A 110 1.77 -7.66 0.55
CA ILE A 110 0.63 -7.14 1.29
C ILE A 110 1.15 -6.60 2.61
N ILE A 111 0.98 -5.30 2.81
CA ILE A 111 1.46 -4.58 3.99
C ILE A 111 0.26 -4.17 4.84
N LYS A 112 0.32 -4.49 6.14
CA LYS A 112 -0.60 -4.00 7.14
C LYS A 112 0.09 -2.94 8.00
N TYR A 113 -0.54 -1.80 8.13
CA TYR A 113 -0.26 -0.84 9.19
C TYR A 113 -1.37 -0.89 10.23
N SER A 114 -1.02 -0.81 11.51
CA SER A 114 -1.99 -0.71 12.58
C SER A 114 -1.53 0.26 13.66
N LEU A 115 -2.38 1.22 13.98
CA LEU A 115 -2.23 2.09 15.12
C LEU A 115 -2.91 1.43 16.33
N GLU A 116 -2.25 1.44 17.48
CA GLU A 116 -2.83 0.89 18.71
C GLU A 116 -4.14 1.60 19.07
N ASN A 117 -5.20 0.85 19.24
CA ASN A 117 -6.58 1.35 19.45
C ASN A 117 -7.05 2.35 18.38
N GLY A 118 -6.62 2.18 17.15
CA GLY A 118 -6.92 3.08 16.04
C GLY A 118 -6.98 2.36 14.72
N VAL A 119 -6.66 3.08 13.65
CA VAL A 119 -6.82 2.64 12.27
C VAL A 119 -5.98 1.40 11.93
N VAL A 120 -6.55 0.53 11.12
CA VAL A 120 -5.84 -0.51 10.37
C VAL A 120 -5.92 -0.18 8.89
N ALA A 121 -4.78 -0.17 8.21
CA ALA A 121 -4.69 0.08 6.78
C ALA A 121 -3.95 -1.05 6.06
N LEU A 122 -4.38 -1.36 4.83
CA LEU A 122 -3.79 -2.39 3.97
C LEU A 122 -3.36 -1.80 2.63
N TRP A 123 -2.15 -2.16 2.21
CA TRP A 123 -1.59 -1.92 0.88
C TRP A 123 -1.29 -3.25 0.20
N PHE A 124 -1.57 -3.33 -1.10
CA PHE A 124 -1.39 -4.52 -1.91
C PHE A 124 -0.36 -4.33 -3.02
N GLY A 125 0.25 -3.13 -3.12
CA GLY A 125 1.05 -2.77 -4.29
C GLY A 125 0.24 -2.98 -5.56
N ASP A 126 0.85 -3.63 -6.56
CA ASP A 126 0.19 -3.86 -7.85
C ASP A 126 -0.21 -5.31 -8.08
N LEU A 127 -0.50 -6.05 -7.00
CA LEU A 127 -1.01 -7.42 -7.13
C LEU A 127 -2.20 -7.47 -8.10
N GLU A 128 -2.13 -8.42 -9.03
CA GLU A 128 -3.16 -8.58 -10.06
C GLU A 128 -4.27 -9.53 -9.61
N SER A 129 -5.48 -9.27 -10.08
CA SER A 129 -6.70 -10.00 -9.69
C SER A 129 -6.60 -11.51 -9.88
N GLU A 130 -6.02 -11.96 -11.00
CA GLU A 130 -5.84 -13.38 -11.27
C GLU A 130 -4.91 -14.03 -10.24
N PHE A 131 -3.81 -13.36 -9.91
CA PHE A 131 -2.87 -13.85 -8.92
C PHE A 131 -3.48 -13.84 -7.52
N MET A 132 -4.17 -12.77 -7.13
CA MET A 132 -4.86 -12.68 -5.83
C MET A 132 -5.91 -13.79 -5.68
N ASN A 133 -6.65 -14.14 -6.75
CA ASN A 133 -7.62 -15.24 -6.72
C ASN A 133 -6.96 -16.61 -6.49
N MET A 134 -5.73 -16.82 -6.95
CA MET A 134 -4.97 -18.06 -6.65
C MET A 134 -4.58 -18.17 -5.17
N LEU A 135 -4.55 -17.04 -4.44
CA LEU A 135 -4.08 -16.95 -3.05
C LEU A 135 -5.21 -16.86 -2.03
N ILE A 136 -6.48 -16.92 -2.44
CA ILE A 136 -7.64 -16.71 -1.55
C ILE A 136 -7.57 -17.60 -0.31
N ASP A 137 -7.29 -18.88 -0.49
CA ASP A 137 -7.26 -19.86 0.59
C ASP A 137 -5.92 -19.86 1.38
N GLU A 138 -4.91 -19.14 0.89
CA GLU A 138 -3.56 -19.13 1.48
C GLU A 138 -3.30 -17.93 2.39
N ILE A 139 -4.07 -16.84 2.19
CA ILE A 139 -3.86 -15.58 2.90
C ILE A 139 -5.11 -15.21 3.69
N SER A 140 -5.01 -15.26 5.01
CA SER A 140 -6.04 -14.71 5.90
C SER A 140 -5.79 -13.21 6.10
N LEU A 141 -6.71 -12.37 5.64
CA LEU A 141 -6.64 -10.92 5.80
C LEU A 141 -7.46 -10.49 7.03
N PRO A 142 -6.94 -9.56 7.84
CA PRO A 142 -7.67 -8.98 8.95
C PRO A 142 -8.72 -7.99 8.45
N LYS A 143 -9.67 -7.62 9.32
CA LYS A 143 -10.46 -6.40 9.11
C LYS A 143 -9.53 -5.20 9.01
N ALA A 144 -9.88 -4.26 8.14
CA ALA A 144 -9.12 -3.03 7.97
C ALA A 144 -10.04 -1.87 7.61
N ASP A 145 -9.70 -0.70 8.13
CA ASP A 145 -10.50 0.52 7.94
C ASP A 145 -10.21 1.16 6.59
N ILE A 146 -8.94 1.18 6.18
CA ILE A 146 -8.49 1.79 4.94
C ILE A 146 -7.82 0.73 4.07
N VAL A 147 -8.26 0.63 2.83
CA VAL A 147 -7.64 -0.22 1.81
C VAL A 147 -7.16 0.65 0.66
N PHE A 148 -5.89 0.56 0.32
CA PHE A 148 -5.36 1.14 -0.90
C PHE A 148 -5.54 0.12 -2.02
N ALA A 149 -6.38 0.47 -3.00
CA ALA A 149 -6.74 -0.42 -4.10
C ALA A 149 -5.50 -0.87 -4.88
N PRO A 150 -5.33 -2.19 -5.10
CA PRO A 150 -4.18 -2.70 -5.85
C PRO A 150 -4.13 -2.12 -7.26
N HIS A 151 -2.91 -2.01 -7.80
CA HIS A 151 -2.66 -1.58 -9.17
C HIS A 151 -3.41 -0.27 -9.50
N HIS A 152 -3.28 0.72 -8.61
CA HIS A 152 -3.91 2.04 -8.69
C HIS A 152 -5.46 2.02 -8.74
N GLY A 153 -6.10 0.87 -8.52
CA GLY A 153 -7.55 0.67 -8.67
C GLY A 153 -7.98 0.29 -10.09
N ARG A 154 -7.03 -0.08 -10.96
CA ARG A 154 -7.31 -0.55 -12.33
C ARG A 154 -8.00 -1.93 -12.30
N SER A 155 -8.62 -2.31 -13.42
CA SER A 155 -9.34 -3.61 -13.56
C SER A 155 -8.47 -4.82 -13.25
N SER A 156 -7.19 -4.76 -13.66
CA SER A 156 -6.23 -5.83 -13.42
C SER A 156 -5.91 -6.02 -11.94
N GLY A 157 -6.11 -5.00 -11.09
CA GLY A 157 -5.86 -5.04 -9.64
C GLY A 157 -7.13 -5.13 -8.80
N LYS A 158 -8.29 -5.45 -9.37
CA LYS A 158 -9.52 -5.56 -8.59
C LYS A 158 -9.39 -6.63 -7.50
N LEU A 159 -9.62 -6.24 -6.24
CA LEU A 159 -9.62 -7.17 -5.11
C LEU A 159 -10.69 -8.25 -5.25
N PRO A 160 -10.38 -9.52 -4.93
CA PRO A 160 -11.37 -10.58 -4.85
C PRO A 160 -12.50 -10.24 -3.87
N THR A 161 -13.73 -10.62 -4.22
CA THR A 161 -14.91 -10.34 -3.39
C THR A 161 -14.80 -10.96 -1.99
N ASP A 162 -14.20 -12.16 -1.89
CA ASP A 162 -14.02 -12.84 -0.62
C ASP A 162 -13.05 -12.08 0.30
N TRP A 163 -11.97 -11.52 -0.28
CA TRP A 163 -11.07 -10.66 0.47
C TRP A 163 -11.74 -9.35 0.89
N LEU A 164 -12.49 -8.70 0.00
CA LEU A 164 -13.25 -7.50 0.36
C LEU A 164 -14.25 -7.76 1.49
N SER A 165 -14.93 -8.90 1.46
CA SER A 165 -15.87 -9.30 2.50
C SER A 165 -15.16 -9.58 3.84
N ALA A 166 -13.98 -10.19 3.82
CA ALA A 166 -13.19 -10.46 5.02
C ALA A 166 -12.60 -9.19 5.64
N ILE A 167 -12.07 -8.29 4.78
CA ILE A 167 -11.46 -7.02 5.20
C ILE A 167 -12.53 -6.05 5.75
N ASP A 168 -13.73 -6.04 5.18
CA ASP A 168 -14.85 -5.15 5.57
C ASP A 168 -14.42 -3.66 5.62
N PRO A 169 -13.84 -3.08 4.52
CA PRO A 169 -13.20 -1.78 4.57
C PRO A 169 -14.21 -0.64 4.81
N LYS A 170 -13.84 0.33 5.64
CA LYS A 170 -14.59 1.58 5.81
C LYS A 170 -14.42 2.49 4.58
N ILE A 171 -13.20 2.52 4.03
CA ILE A 171 -12.84 3.31 2.84
C ILE A 171 -11.88 2.52 1.95
N ILE A 172 -12.10 2.57 0.64
CA ILE A 172 -11.15 2.13 -0.37
C ILE A 172 -10.60 3.36 -1.09
N VAL A 173 -9.28 3.55 -1.04
CA VAL A 173 -8.58 4.61 -1.76
C VAL A 173 -8.25 4.11 -3.16
N ILE A 174 -8.75 4.79 -4.18
CA ILE A 174 -8.48 4.51 -5.59
C ILE A 174 -7.45 5.53 -6.07
N GLY A 175 -6.34 5.06 -6.63
CA GLY A 175 -5.27 5.90 -7.17
C GLY A 175 -5.60 6.48 -8.55
N GLU A 176 -4.80 6.19 -9.54
CA GLU A 176 -4.91 6.73 -10.91
C GLU A 176 -5.82 5.90 -11.85
N ALA A 177 -6.85 5.25 -11.34
CA ALA A 177 -7.76 4.51 -12.19
C ALA A 177 -8.57 5.45 -13.12
N ASP A 178 -8.76 5.01 -14.36
CA ASP A 178 -9.69 5.66 -15.29
C ASP A 178 -11.11 5.69 -14.70
N SER A 179 -11.87 6.74 -15.02
CA SER A 179 -13.25 6.90 -14.53
C SER A 179 -14.17 5.73 -14.86
N THR A 180 -13.91 4.99 -15.93
CA THR A 180 -14.64 3.77 -16.29
C THR A 180 -14.41 2.60 -15.34
N MET A 181 -13.37 2.67 -14.50
CA MET A 181 -12.99 1.63 -13.54
C MET A 181 -13.50 1.89 -12.12
N LEU A 182 -14.08 3.06 -11.85
CA LEU A 182 -14.56 3.44 -10.51
C LEU A 182 -15.71 2.53 -10.01
N ASP A 183 -16.48 1.93 -10.94
CA ASP A 183 -17.58 1.02 -10.61
C ASP A 183 -17.12 -0.36 -10.08
N TYR A 184 -15.82 -0.66 -10.11
CA TYR A 184 -15.31 -1.97 -9.65
C TYR A 184 -15.52 -2.20 -8.16
N TYR A 185 -15.59 -1.12 -7.38
CA TYR A 185 -15.84 -1.15 -5.94
C TYR A 185 -17.23 -0.63 -5.59
N LYS A 186 -18.20 -0.79 -6.52
CA LYS A 186 -19.59 -0.41 -6.29
C LYS A 186 -20.16 -1.11 -5.05
N GLY A 187 -20.76 -0.32 -4.15
CA GLY A 187 -21.27 -0.80 -2.86
C GLY A 187 -20.31 -0.60 -1.70
N TYR A 188 -19.08 -0.16 -1.97
CA TYR A 188 -18.10 0.26 -0.97
C TYR A 188 -17.92 1.78 -1.00
N ASN A 189 -17.54 2.36 0.14
CA ASN A 189 -17.15 3.77 0.22
C ASN A 189 -15.77 3.95 -0.43
N THR A 190 -15.65 4.86 -1.39
CA THR A 190 -14.40 5.09 -2.11
C THR A 190 -13.99 6.55 -2.08
N ILE A 191 -12.68 6.81 -2.00
CA ILE A 191 -12.09 8.12 -2.27
C ILE A 191 -11.16 7.98 -3.47
N THR A 192 -11.34 8.81 -4.49
CA THR A 192 -10.55 8.77 -5.72
C THR A 192 -9.50 9.87 -5.72
N GLN A 193 -8.22 9.51 -5.82
CA GLN A 193 -7.12 10.46 -5.81
C GLN A 193 -7.18 11.44 -6.99
N ASN A 194 -7.64 11.00 -8.16
CA ASN A 194 -7.81 11.88 -9.33
C ASN A 194 -8.72 13.09 -9.07
N SER A 195 -9.71 12.95 -8.19
CA SER A 195 -10.66 14.02 -7.88
C SER A 195 -10.37 14.71 -6.54
N ALA A 196 -9.93 13.94 -5.55
CA ALA A 196 -9.58 14.45 -4.22
C ALA A 196 -8.20 15.12 -4.18
N HIS A 197 -7.31 14.77 -5.12
CA HIS A 197 -5.89 15.11 -5.18
C HIS A 197 -5.13 14.52 -3.98
N ASN A 198 -4.46 15.33 -3.16
CA ASN A 198 -3.84 14.81 -1.95
C ASN A 198 -4.92 14.42 -0.94
N ILE A 199 -4.76 13.26 -0.33
CA ILE A 199 -5.66 12.75 0.71
C ILE A 199 -4.85 12.61 2.00
N VAL A 200 -5.34 13.22 3.08
CA VAL A 200 -4.72 13.14 4.40
C VAL A 200 -5.67 12.44 5.35
N PHE A 201 -5.22 11.36 5.95
CA PHE A 201 -5.92 10.67 7.03
C PHE A 201 -5.26 11.05 8.36
N GLU A 202 -5.97 11.80 9.18
CA GLU A 202 -5.56 12.07 10.55
C GLU A 202 -6.13 10.99 11.45
N CYS A 203 -5.25 10.07 11.86
CA CYS A 203 -5.62 8.87 12.59
C CYS A 203 -5.51 9.09 14.10
N ASN A 204 -6.64 9.09 14.77
CA ASN A 204 -6.77 9.19 16.22
C ASN A 204 -7.25 7.86 16.81
N THR A 205 -7.29 7.74 18.14
CA THR A 205 -7.89 6.59 18.81
C THR A 205 -9.37 6.45 18.42
N GLY A 206 -9.72 5.34 17.79
CA GLY A 206 -11.08 5.00 17.40
C GLY A 206 -11.68 5.82 16.25
N LYS A 207 -10.97 6.82 15.70
CA LYS A 207 -11.53 7.73 14.67
C LYS A 207 -10.47 8.20 13.68
N VAL A 208 -10.89 8.39 12.44
CA VAL A 208 -10.06 8.97 11.38
C VAL A 208 -10.77 10.19 10.80
N HIS A 209 -10.09 11.34 10.80
CA HIS A 209 -10.52 12.53 10.08
C HIS A 209 -9.88 12.57 8.70
N VAL A 210 -10.65 12.97 7.69
CA VAL A 210 -10.22 12.95 6.30
C VAL A 210 -10.20 14.36 5.75
N PHE A 211 -9.05 14.73 5.17
CA PHE A 211 -8.85 15.99 4.48
C PHE A 211 -8.36 15.73 3.05
N VAL A 212 -8.71 16.61 2.14
CA VAL A 212 -8.30 16.54 0.74
C VAL A 212 -7.82 17.90 0.25
N SER A 213 -6.98 17.95 -0.79
CA SER A 213 -6.53 19.24 -1.32
C SER A 213 -7.42 19.81 -2.42
N SER A 214 -8.47 19.11 -2.82
CA SER A 214 -9.48 19.58 -3.77
C SER A 214 -10.64 20.24 -3.03
N SER A 215 -10.84 21.54 -3.19
CA SER A 215 -11.91 22.30 -2.53
C SER A 215 -13.33 21.92 -2.97
N ASN A 216 -13.47 21.22 -4.09
CA ASN A 216 -14.75 20.83 -4.68
C ASN A 216 -15.08 19.34 -4.48
N TYR A 217 -14.22 18.62 -3.73
CA TYR A 217 -14.43 17.20 -3.47
C TYR A 217 -15.18 17.01 -2.15
N SER A 218 -16.21 16.19 -2.18
CA SER A 218 -16.93 15.77 -0.99
C SER A 218 -17.53 14.38 -1.20
N VAL A 219 -17.83 13.69 -0.10
CA VAL A 219 -18.49 12.39 -0.10
C VAL A 219 -19.59 12.37 0.98
N GLY A 220 -20.69 11.68 0.68
CA GLY A 220 -21.87 11.71 1.56
C GLY A 220 -21.89 10.66 2.67
N TYR A 221 -20.85 9.83 2.80
CA TYR A 221 -20.80 8.74 3.79
C TYR A 221 -19.88 9.05 5.00
N LEU A 222 -19.14 10.15 4.98
CA LEU A 222 -18.38 10.62 6.14
C LEU A 222 -19.25 11.50 7.06
N THR A 223 -18.97 11.45 8.35
CA THR A 223 -19.63 12.27 9.36
C THR A 223 -18.93 13.63 9.46
N ASP A 224 -19.67 14.70 9.36
CA ASP A 224 -19.15 16.05 9.60
C ASP A 224 -19.04 16.31 11.11
N GLU A 225 -17.83 16.46 11.62
CA GLU A 225 -17.55 16.81 13.02
C GLU A 225 -17.29 18.31 13.20
N GLY A 226 -17.49 19.11 12.16
CA GLY A 226 -17.25 20.55 12.19
C GLY A 226 -15.78 20.95 12.33
N CYS A 227 -14.84 20.09 11.91
CA CYS A 227 -13.41 20.43 11.91
C CYS A 227 -13.11 21.54 10.90
N ALA A 228 -12.24 22.47 11.29
CA ALA A 228 -11.84 23.56 10.40
C ALA A 228 -10.91 23.06 9.28
N ASP A 229 -11.04 23.64 8.11
CA ASP A 229 -10.08 23.48 7.03
C ASP A 229 -8.68 23.98 7.45
N ARG A 230 -7.66 23.41 6.83
CA ARG A 230 -6.26 23.81 6.99
C ARG A 230 -5.75 24.48 5.70
N ALA A 231 -4.55 25.02 5.75
CA ALA A 231 -3.95 25.59 4.54
C ALA A 231 -3.81 24.51 3.44
N ASN A 232 -4.58 24.66 2.37
CA ASN A 232 -4.66 23.74 1.22
C ASN A 232 -5.17 22.32 1.56
N GLU A 233 -5.85 22.13 2.70
CA GLU A 233 -6.48 20.88 3.11
C GLU A 233 -7.92 21.17 3.55
N TYR A 234 -8.89 20.64 2.83
CA TYR A 234 -10.31 20.80 3.08
C TYR A 234 -10.84 19.58 3.83
N TYR A 235 -11.49 19.82 4.96
CA TYR A 235 -12.11 18.75 5.75
C TYR A 235 -13.33 18.20 5.03
N ILE A 236 -13.40 16.89 4.84
CA ILE A 236 -14.53 16.23 4.18
C ILE A 236 -15.31 15.28 5.11
N GLY A 237 -14.89 15.16 6.37
CA GLY A 237 -15.57 14.36 7.38
C GLY A 237 -14.68 13.33 8.07
N SER A 238 -15.30 12.48 8.89
CA SER A 238 -14.65 11.45 9.67
C SER A 238 -15.39 10.11 9.58
N PHE A 239 -14.73 9.04 10.03
CA PHE A 239 -15.34 7.74 10.27
C PHE A 239 -14.75 7.09 11.52
N ASP A 240 -15.53 6.21 12.16
CA ASP A 240 -15.06 5.43 13.30
C ASP A 240 -14.34 4.17 12.79
N THR A 241 -13.21 3.84 13.44
CA THR A 241 -12.46 2.61 13.13
C THR A 241 -13.22 1.38 13.60
N HIS A 242 -12.82 0.20 13.09
CA HIS A 242 -13.26 -1.05 13.68
C HIS A 242 -12.79 -1.14 15.16
N ASP A 243 -13.58 -1.81 15.99
CA ASP A 243 -13.15 -2.21 17.33
C ASP A 243 -12.05 -3.28 17.18
N ASN A 244 -10.78 -2.91 17.42
CA ASN A 244 -9.58 -3.74 17.30
C ASN A 244 -8.95 -4.02 18.67
#